data_eef3f2750f2b33fce86360daeaf349d5
#
_entry.id   eef3f2750f2b33fce86360daeaf349d5
#
_cell.length_a   1.000
_cell.length_b   1.000
_cell.length_c   1.000
_cell.angle_alpha   90.00
_cell.angle_beta   90.00
_cell.angle_gamma   90.00
#
_symmetry.space_group_name_H-M   'P 1'
#
loop_
_entity.id
_entity.type
_entity.pdbx_description
1 polymer ?
#
loop_
_entity_poly.entity_id
_entity_poly.type
_entity_poly.pdbx_seq_one_letter_code
_entity_poly.pdbx_strand_id
1 'polypeptide(L)'
;MKKIIKKFSQFLFNRRLKEIHKLKDLEKGKTCYVIGDGVSLKYYDLKFFNKHDSISLSYLPFHKEFDYINCKYCLLIQPYFFYPLNYITDSMNPPKKIFWHNKIGKFFKEKIINRYKDKIFITHLSNYFSLKNYKNNYFILNQFNDENFDKFLKEKNIISWEWSMKAGVLFA
;
A
#
# COMPACT_ATOMS: atom_id res chain seq x y z
N MET A 1 2.25 -27.81 -0.13
CA MET A 1 1.85 -27.08 1.08
C MET A 1 1.69 -25.56 0.83
N LYS A 2 2.68 -24.81 0.32
CA LYS A 2 2.58 -23.36 0.06
C LYS A 2 1.38 -22.97 -0.83
N LYS A 3 1.09 -23.71 -1.91
CA LYS A 3 -0.06 -23.45 -2.81
C LYS A 3 -1.43 -23.60 -2.13
N ILE A 4 -1.56 -24.55 -1.21
CA ILE A 4 -2.82 -24.79 -0.48
C ILE A 4 -3.08 -23.66 0.52
N ILE A 5 -2.06 -23.26 1.29
CA ILE A 5 -2.16 -22.14 2.22
C ILE A 5 -2.52 -20.84 1.48
N LYS A 6 -1.92 -20.61 0.31
CA LYS A 6 -2.19 -19.47 -0.54
C LYS A 6 -3.64 -19.44 -1.03
N LYS A 7 -4.17 -20.55 -1.54
CA LYS A 7 -5.57 -20.66 -1.97
C LYS A 7 -6.56 -20.47 -0.82
N PHE A 8 -6.24 -21.02 0.35
CA PHE A 8 -7.08 -20.90 1.54
C PHE A 8 -7.10 -19.45 2.06
N SER A 9 -5.95 -18.81 2.15
CA SER A 9 -5.89 -17.38 2.54
C SER A 9 -6.61 -16.48 1.54
N GLN A 10 -6.53 -16.78 0.24
CA GLN A 10 -7.26 -16.06 -0.79
C GLN A 10 -8.77 -16.21 -0.66
N PHE A 11 -9.25 -17.42 -0.37
CA PHE A 11 -10.67 -17.68 -0.14
C PHE A 11 -11.18 -16.86 1.06
N LEU A 12 -10.47 -16.90 2.18
CA LEU A 12 -10.83 -16.19 3.40
C LEU A 12 -10.83 -14.65 3.21
N PHE A 13 -9.89 -14.13 2.42
CA PHE A 13 -9.72 -12.69 2.24
C PHE A 13 -10.32 -12.15 0.94
N ASN A 14 -10.94 -13.01 0.11
CA ASN A 14 -11.50 -12.61 -1.18
C ASN A 14 -12.48 -11.43 -1.04
N ARG A 15 -13.33 -11.44 -0.03
CA ARG A 15 -14.25 -10.32 0.26
C ARG A 15 -13.50 -9.01 0.49
N ARG A 16 -12.43 -9.05 1.29
CA ARG A 16 -11.63 -7.85 1.62
C ARG A 16 -10.83 -7.34 0.42
N LEU A 17 -10.30 -8.24 -0.39
CA LEU A 17 -9.61 -7.86 -1.62
C LEU A 17 -10.55 -7.24 -2.65
N LYS A 18 -11.80 -7.65 -2.69
CA LYS A 18 -12.81 -7.06 -3.57
C LYS A 18 -13.29 -5.67 -3.13
N GLU A 19 -13.11 -5.30 -1.88
CA GLU A 19 -13.52 -3.99 -1.38
C GLU A 19 -12.84 -2.83 -2.11
N ILE A 20 -11.64 -3.02 -2.66
CA ILE A 20 -10.95 -2.00 -3.45
C ILE A 20 -11.73 -1.59 -4.71
N HIS A 21 -12.58 -2.46 -5.25
CA HIS A 21 -13.42 -2.12 -6.39
C HIS A 21 -14.44 -1.00 -6.11
N LYS A 22 -14.71 -0.71 -4.83
CA LYS A 22 -15.50 0.45 -4.43
C LYS A 22 -14.83 1.78 -4.80
N LEU A 23 -13.51 1.76 -5.00
CA LEU A 23 -12.72 2.93 -5.41
C LEU A 23 -12.70 3.10 -6.94
N LYS A 24 -13.12 2.07 -7.69
CA LYS A 24 -13.12 2.10 -9.15
C LYS A 24 -14.04 3.23 -9.65
N ASP A 25 -13.54 3.95 -10.63
CA ASP A 25 -14.25 5.05 -11.33
C ASP A 25 -14.66 6.25 -10.45
N LEU A 26 -14.30 6.30 -9.15
CA LEU A 26 -14.63 7.44 -8.28
C LEU A 26 -13.99 8.75 -8.74
N GLU A 27 -12.82 8.67 -9.36
CA GLU A 27 -12.05 9.84 -9.81
C GLU A 27 -11.92 9.87 -11.34
N LYS A 28 -12.79 9.12 -12.03
CA LYS A 28 -12.76 9.03 -13.50
C LYS A 28 -12.85 10.41 -14.16
N GLY A 29 -11.94 10.67 -15.09
CA GLY A 29 -11.85 11.93 -15.83
C GLY A 29 -11.11 13.04 -15.08
N LYS A 30 -10.64 12.81 -13.87
CA LYS A 30 -9.77 13.75 -13.14
C LYS A 30 -8.30 13.47 -13.44
N THR A 31 -7.50 14.52 -13.33
CA THR A 31 -6.04 14.42 -13.39
C THR A 31 -5.47 14.40 -11.98
N CYS A 32 -4.51 13.55 -11.71
CA CYS A 32 -3.81 13.52 -10.42
C CYS A 32 -2.29 13.43 -10.59
N TYR A 33 -1.58 13.81 -9.54
CA TYR A 33 -0.14 13.64 -9.44
C TYR A 33 0.19 12.38 -8.62
N VAL A 34 1.07 11.54 -9.14
CA VAL A 34 1.61 10.40 -8.41
C VAL A 34 2.95 10.79 -7.81
N ILE A 35 3.02 10.90 -6.49
CA ILE A 35 4.17 11.44 -5.76
C ILE A 35 4.85 10.31 -4.98
N GLY A 36 6.10 10.00 -5.36
CA GLY A 36 6.94 9.05 -4.63
C GLY A 36 7.67 9.69 -3.44
N ASP A 37 8.39 8.87 -2.68
CA ASP A 37 9.20 9.26 -1.52
C ASP A 37 10.70 9.35 -1.84
N GLY A 38 11.04 9.57 -3.09
CA GLY A 38 12.43 9.65 -3.56
C GLY A 38 13.19 10.87 -3.05
N VAL A 39 14.52 10.79 -3.02
CA VAL A 39 15.42 11.87 -2.57
C VAL A 39 15.20 13.18 -3.33
N SER A 40 14.71 13.11 -4.55
CA SER A 40 14.41 14.28 -5.40
C SER A 40 13.32 15.20 -4.81
N LEU A 41 12.47 14.70 -3.91
CA LEU A 41 11.43 15.52 -3.27
C LEU A 41 12.00 16.80 -2.61
N LYS A 42 13.21 16.74 -2.09
CA LYS A 42 13.87 17.90 -1.46
C LYS A 42 14.08 19.10 -2.38
N TYR A 43 13.95 18.91 -3.70
CA TYR A 43 14.11 19.97 -4.70
C TYR A 43 12.79 20.57 -5.17
N TYR A 44 11.65 20.07 -4.67
CA TYR A 44 10.32 20.54 -5.04
C TYR A 44 9.64 21.23 -3.87
N ASP A 45 8.92 22.30 -4.17
CA ASP A 45 7.97 22.88 -3.21
C ASP A 45 6.67 22.06 -3.22
N LEU A 46 6.46 21.27 -2.16
CA LEU A 46 5.30 20.41 -2.06
C LEU A 46 4.00 21.19 -1.89
N LYS A 47 4.04 22.49 -1.56
CA LYS A 47 2.84 23.35 -1.51
C LYS A 47 2.19 23.53 -2.87
N PHE A 48 2.94 23.35 -3.95
CA PHE A 48 2.39 23.33 -5.31
C PHE A 48 1.24 22.33 -5.45
N PHE A 49 1.35 21.18 -4.76
CA PHE A 49 0.35 20.09 -4.84
C PHE A 49 -0.86 20.30 -3.93
N ASN A 50 -0.99 21.45 -3.26
CA ASN A 50 -2.15 21.74 -2.39
C ASN A 50 -3.46 21.82 -3.18
N LYS A 51 -3.41 22.33 -4.41
CA LYS A 51 -4.59 22.51 -5.28
C LYS A 51 -4.78 21.37 -6.28
N HIS A 52 -3.95 20.34 -6.23
CA HIS A 52 -3.95 19.26 -7.20
C HIS A 52 -4.18 17.92 -6.50
N ASP A 53 -5.12 17.15 -7.00
CA ASP A 53 -5.35 15.79 -6.50
C ASP A 53 -4.09 14.97 -6.65
N SER A 54 -3.72 14.28 -5.59
CA SER A 54 -2.47 13.53 -5.54
C SER A 54 -2.64 12.14 -4.90
N ILE A 55 -1.79 11.23 -5.35
CA ILE A 55 -1.61 9.89 -4.80
C ILE A 55 -0.21 9.79 -4.24
N SER A 56 -0.09 9.43 -2.97
CA SER A 56 1.22 9.22 -2.34
C SER A 56 1.66 7.77 -2.43
N LEU A 57 2.95 7.56 -2.65
CA LEU A 57 3.57 6.24 -2.64
C LEU A 57 4.47 6.06 -1.42
N SER A 58 4.52 4.84 -0.92
CA SER A 58 5.45 4.37 0.12
C SER A 58 5.48 5.28 1.36
N TYR A 59 6.64 5.83 1.67
CA TYR A 59 6.88 6.59 2.91
C TYR A 59 6.59 8.09 2.80
N LEU A 60 6.04 8.57 1.71
CA LEU A 60 5.74 10.00 1.54
C LEU A 60 4.94 10.60 2.72
N PRO A 61 3.98 9.89 3.35
CA PRO A 61 3.28 10.42 4.52
C PRO A 61 4.15 10.72 5.75
N PHE A 62 5.42 10.31 5.75
CA PHE A 62 6.40 10.73 6.79
C PHE A 62 7.05 12.08 6.49
N HIS A 63 6.91 12.60 5.29
CA HIS A 63 7.52 13.88 4.93
C HIS A 63 6.89 15.01 5.74
N LYS A 64 7.74 15.90 6.27
CA LYS A 64 7.29 17.02 7.13
C LYS A 64 6.26 17.94 6.47
N GLU A 65 6.30 18.03 5.15
CA GLU A 65 5.43 18.89 4.34
C GLU A 65 4.25 18.12 3.71
N PHE A 66 4.00 16.88 4.14
CA PHE A 66 2.91 16.07 3.59
C PHE A 66 1.53 16.71 3.77
N ASP A 67 1.34 17.47 4.84
CA ASP A 67 0.09 18.19 5.11
C ASP A 67 -0.23 19.27 4.06
N TYR A 68 0.76 19.72 3.31
CA TYR A 68 0.54 20.67 2.22
C TYR A 68 0.06 20.02 0.92
N ILE A 69 0.13 18.71 0.82
CA ILE A 69 -0.27 17.98 -0.38
C ILE A 69 -1.75 17.61 -0.28
N ASN A 70 -2.54 17.97 -1.29
CA ASN A 70 -3.91 17.47 -1.42
C ASN A 70 -3.88 15.99 -1.83
N CYS A 71 -3.53 15.13 -0.88
CA CYS A 71 -3.39 13.70 -1.09
C CYS A 71 -4.56 12.96 -0.47
N LYS A 72 -5.36 12.30 -1.29
CA LYS A 72 -6.49 11.49 -0.85
C LYS A 72 -6.13 10.02 -0.67
N TYR A 73 -5.26 9.50 -1.52
CA TYR A 73 -4.90 8.08 -1.57
C TYR A 73 -3.42 7.87 -1.21
N CYS A 74 -3.19 6.96 -0.27
CA CYS A 74 -1.84 6.61 0.21
C CYS A 74 -1.56 5.13 -0.07
N LEU A 75 -0.67 4.83 -1.03
CA LEU A 75 -0.29 3.47 -1.40
C LEU A 75 0.93 3.01 -0.61
N LEU A 76 0.73 2.10 0.32
CA LEU A 76 1.78 1.45 1.10
C LEU A 76 1.72 -0.06 0.84
N ILE A 77 2.28 -0.46 -0.28
CA ILE A 77 2.14 -1.81 -0.82
C ILE A 77 3.23 -2.80 -0.37
N GLN A 78 4.14 -2.36 0.50
CA GLN A 78 5.17 -3.25 1.04
C GLN A 78 4.55 -4.40 1.83
N PRO A 79 4.85 -5.67 1.47
CA PRO A 79 4.39 -6.81 2.26
C PRO A 79 5.03 -6.81 3.64
N TYR A 80 4.26 -7.31 4.62
CA TYR A 80 4.70 -7.49 6.01
C TYR A 80 5.22 -6.24 6.74
N PHE A 81 4.90 -5.04 6.24
CA PHE A 81 5.41 -3.79 6.79
C PHE A 81 5.09 -3.61 8.29
N PHE A 82 3.92 -4.07 8.72
CA PHE A 82 3.42 -3.94 10.09
C PHE A 82 3.63 -5.20 10.94
N TYR A 83 4.32 -6.20 10.41
CA TYR A 83 4.56 -7.47 11.10
C TYR A 83 6.04 -7.83 11.16
N PRO A 84 6.47 -8.47 12.27
CA PRO A 84 7.82 -9.01 12.37
C PRO A 84 8.03 -10.27 11.50
N LEU A 85 7.11 -10.63 10.61
CA LEU A 85 7.16 -11.82 9.76
C LEU A 85 8.21 -11.77 8.65
N ASN A 86 8.87 -10.64 8.45
CA ASN A 86 10.07 -10.55 7.60
C ASN A 86 11.17 -11.54 8.01
N TYR A 87 11.13 -12.01 9.25
CA TYR A 87 12.01 -13.09 9.74
C TYR A 87 11.85 -14.42 8.99
N ILE A 88 10.66 -14.69 8.48
CA ILE A 88 10.34 -15.99 7.87
C ILE A 88 10.68 -16.01 6.38
N THR A 89 10.65 -14.85 5.72
CA THR A 89 10.74 -14.76 4.27
C THR A 89 12.09 -14.30 3.75
N ASP A 90 12.95 -13.77 4.61
CA ASP A 90 14.18 -13.09 4.19
C ASP A 90 15.36 -13.48 5.07
N SER A 91 15.88 -14.68 4.83
CA SER A 91 17.09 -15.20 5.50
C SER A 91 18.34 -14.33 5.26
N MET A 92 18.28 -13.39 4.32
CA MET A 92 19.38 -12.49 3.96
C MET A 92 19.32 -11.14 4.69
N ASN A 93 18.27 -10.85 5.46
CA ASN A 93 18.19 -9.58 6.16
C ASN A 93 18.85 -9.64 7.53
N PRO A 94 19.83 -8.78 7.80
CA PRO A 94 20.47 -8.74 9.10
C PRO A 94 19.47 -8.32 10.19
N PRO A 95 19.59 -8.83 11.42
CA PRO A 95 18.67 -8.54 12.54
C PRO A 95 18.43 -7.05 12.80
N LYS A 96 19.43 -6.19 12.54
CA LYS A 96 19.31 -4.73 12.65
C LYS A 96 18.26 -4.14 11.69
N LYS A 97 18.19 -4.64 10.44
CA LYS A 97 17.22 -4.17 9.44
C LYS A 97 15.80 -4.50 9.87
N ILE A 98 15.59 -5.69 10.41
CA ILE A 98 14.29 -6.15 10.92
C ILE A 98 13.83 -5.28 12.11
N PHE A 99 14.73 -4.98 13.02
CA PHE A 99 14.44 -4.11 14.16
C PHE A 99 13.95 -2.71 13.72
N TRP A 100 14.64 -2.10 12.75
CA TRP A 100 14.24 -0.81 12.20
C TRP A 100 12.91 -0.88 11.46
N HIS A 101 12.68 -1.93 10.68
CA HIS A 101 11.40 -2.14 9.99
C HIS A 101 10.23 -2.20 10.97
N ASN A 102 10.39 -2.93 12.07
CA ASN A 102 9.36 -3.02 13.10
C ASN A 102 9.09 -1.67 13.78
N LYS A 103 10.14 -0.91 14.09
CA LYS A 103 9.98 0.45 14.66
C LYS A 103 9.26 1.39 13.70
N ILE A 104 9.67 1.40 12.43
CA ILE A 104 9.04 2.23 11.40
C ILE A 104 7.59 1.80 11.20
N GLY A 105 7.30 0.50 11.11
CA GLY A 105 5.94 0.00 10.95
C GLY A 105 5.02 0.38 12.13
N LYS A 106 5.52 0.27 13.36
CA LYS A 106 4.78 0.70 14.56
C LYS A 106 4.54 2.20 14.54
N PHE A 107 5.56 3.00 14.26
CA PHE A 107 5.44 4.45 14.15
C PHE A 107 4.44 4.86 13.05
N PHE A 108 4.51 4.22 11.89
CA PHE A 108 3.59 4.48 10.79
C PHE A 108 2.15 4.23 11.19
N LYS A 109 1.88 3.09 11.81
CA LYS A 109 0.55 2.74 12.30
C LYS A 109 0.03 3.75 13.33
N GLU A 110 0.83 4.06 14.34
CA GLU A 110 0.40 4.87 15.47
C GLU A 110 0.32 6.37 15.15
N LYS A 111 1.26 6.87 14.37
CA LYS A 111 1.39 8.31 14.11
C LYS A 111 0.81 8.75 12.77
N ILE A 112 1.03 7.96 11.71
CA ILE A 112 0.64 8.35 10.36
C ILE A 112 -0.81 7.93 10.06
N ILE A 113 -1.14 6.66 10.17
CA ILE A 113 -2.49 6.18 9.87
C ILE A 113 -3.52 6.83 10.82
N ASN A 114 -3.18 6.97 12.09
CA ASN A 114 -4.08 7.63 13.06
C ASN A 114 -4.25 9.13 12.78
N ARG A 115 -3.17 9.82 12.36
CA ARG A 115 -3.22 11.24 12.01
C ARG A 115 -4.07 11.49 10.78
N TYR A 116 -3.97 10.62 9.79
CA TYR A 116 -4.59 10.77 8.47
C TYR A 116 -5.78 9.82 8.28
N LYS A 117 -6.67 9.74 9.28
CA LYS A 117 -7.86 8.85 9.25
C LYS A 117 -8.85 9.15 8.13
N ASP A 118 -8.83 10.37 7.63
CA ASP A 118 -9.64 10.85 6.50
C ASP A 118 -9.13 10.35 5.15
N LYS A 119 -7.84 10.00 5.07
CA LYS A 119 -7.22 9.50 3.85
C LYS A 119 -7.49 8.03 3.62
N ILE A 120 -7.45 7.62 2.37
CA ILE A 120 -7.61 6.22 1.96
C ILE A 120 -6.24 5.56 1.87
N PHE A 121 -6.01 4.55 2.70
CA PHE A 121 -4.79 3.75 2.64
C PHE A 121 -5.03 2.48 1.81
N ILE A 122 -4.09 2.19 0.91
CA ILE A 122 -4.07 0.96 0.12
C ILE A 122 -2.81 0.20 0.50
N THR A 123 -3.00 -0.97 1.11
CA THR A 123 -1.90 -1.72 1.72
C THR A 123 -1.88 -3.17 1.25
N HIS A 124 -0.73 -3.83 1.38
CA HIS A 124 -0.63 -5.25 1.07
C HIS A 124 -1.42 -6.10 2.07
N LEU A 125 -2.09 -7.14 1.58
CA LEU A 125 -2.95 -8.03 2.38
C LEU A 125 -2.23 -8.68 3.57
N SER A 126 -0.92 -8.90 3.50
CA SER A 126 -0.14 -9.42 4.64
C SER A 126 -0.23 -8.53 5.89
N ASN A 127 -0.62 -7.27 5.73
CA ASN A 127 -0.79 -6.32 6.82
C ASN A 127 -2.22 -6.34 7.42
N TYR A 128 -3.09 -7.24 6.95
CA TYR A 128 -4.51 -7.30 7.32
C TYR A 128 -4.75 -7.27 8.83
N PHE A 129 -4.14 -8.18 9.57
CA PHE A 129 -4.39 -8.28 11.02
C PHE A 129 -3.99 -7.03 11.80
N SER A 130 -2.99 -6.30 11.33
CA SER A 130 -2.58 -5.03 11.95
C SER A 130 -3.50 -3.87 11.59
N LEU A 131 -4.13 -3.89 10.43
CA LEU A 131 -4.84 -2.76 9.85
C LEU A 131 -6.35 -2.98 9.65
N LYS A 132 -6.88 -4.18 9.95
CA LYS A 132 -8.29 -4.53 9.71
C LYS A 132 -9.31 -3.61 10.39
N ASN A 133 -8.92 -2.94 11.46
CA ASN A 133 -9.78 -2.04 12.22
C ASN A 133 -9.77 -0.59 11.69
N TYR A 134 -8.92 -0.29 10.71
CA TYR A 134 -8.89 1.05 10.09
C TYR A 134 -9.92 1.10 8.96
N LYS A 135 -10.91 1.98 9.11
CA LYS A 135 -12.10 2.05 8.25
C LYS A 135 -11.76 2.33 6.77
N ASN A 136 -10.79 3.21 6.53
CA ASN A 136 -10.41 3.64 5.18
C ASN A 136 -9.15 2.91 4.68
N ASN A 137 -8.97 1.64 5.08
CA ASN A 137 -7.85 0.83 4.60
C ASN A 137 -8.35 -0.29 3.68
N TYR A 138 -7.83 -0.32 2.48
CA TYR A 138 -8.11 -1.31 1.45
C TYR A 138 -6.90 -2.20 1.24
N PHE A 139 -7.14 -3.44 0.81
CA PHE A 139 -6.08 -4.44 0.70
C PHE A 139 -5.89 -4.89 -0.73
N ILE A 140 -4.63 -5.05 -1.12
CA ILE A 140 -4.21 -5.62 -2.40
C ILE A 140 -3.23 -6.78 -2.19
N LEU A 141 -3.07 -7.60 -3.22
CA LEU A 141 -2.00 -8.59 -3.30
C LEU A 141 -0.97 -8.15 -4.33
N ASN A 142 0.30 -8.34 -4.03
CA ASN A 142 1.34 -8.19 -5.02
C ASN A 142 1.25 -9.29 -6.08
N GLN A 143 1.56 -8.94 -7.31
CA GLN A 143 1.77 -9.87 -8.38
C GLN A 143 3.02 -10.70 -8.05
N PHE A 144 2.87 -12.02 -8.06
CA PHE A 144 4.00 -12.93 -8.02
C PHE A 144 4.25 -13.37 -9.46
N ASN A 145 5.49 -13.54 -9.88
CA ASN A 145 5.88 -14.06 -11.21
C ASN A 145 5.41 -15.53 -11.40
N ASP A 146 4.12 -15.76 -11.36
CA ASP A 146 3.43 -17.04 -11.50
C ASP A 146 2.22 -16.78 -12.41
N GLU A 147 2.35 -17.10 -13.68
CA GLU A 147 1.33 -16.86 -14.71
C GLU A 147 -0.03 -17.47 -14.35
N ASN A 148 -0.02 -18.65 -13.70
CA ASN A 148 -1.26 -19.30 -13.25
C ASN A 148 -1.93 -18.50 -12.12
N PHE A 149 -1.13 -17.85 -11.29
CA PHE A 149 -1.64 -17.03 -10.21
C PHE A 149 -2.20 -15.71 -10.73
N ASP A 150 -1.52 -15.10 -11.69
CA ASP A 150 -2.00 -13.87 -12.33
C ASP A 150 -3.29 -14.11 -13.10
N LYS A 151 -3.41 -15.25 -13.79
CA LYS A 151 -4.65 -15.68 -14.41
C LYS A 151 -5.77 -15.82 -13.38
N PHE A 152 -5.50 -16.51 -12.26
CA PHE A 152 -6.45 -16.63 -11.14
C PHE A 152 -6.90 -15.27 -10.59
N LEU A 153 -5.97 -14.31 -10.41
CA LEU A 153 -6.32 -12.98 -9.92
C LEU A 153 -7.23 -12.23 -10.90
N LYS A 154 -6.93 -12.31 -12.21
CA LYS A 154 -7.77 -11.74 -13.27
C LYS A 154 -9.16 -12.35 -13.28
N GLU A 155 -9.28 -13.67 -13.23
CA GLU A 155 -10.56 -14.40 -13.19
C GLU A 155 -11.41 -14.02 -11.97
N LYS A 156 -10.77 -13.66 -10.85
CA LYS A 156 -11.44 -13.24 -9.61
C LYS A 156 -11.61 -11.75 -9.47
N ASN A 157 -11.24 -10.96 -10.49
CA ASN A 157 -11.24 -9.50 -10.39
C ASN A 157 -10.46 -8.98 -9.17
N ILE A 158 -9.29 -9.56 -8.89
CA ILE A 158 -8.42 -9.12 -7.80
C ILE A 158 -7.28 -8.31 -8.40
N ILE A 159 -7.12 -7.08 -7.92
CA ILE A 159 -6.04 -6.20 -8.35
C ILE A 159 -4.73 -6.69 -7.74
N SER A 160 -3.74 -6.91 -8.59
CA SER A 160 -2.37 -7.26 -8.18
C SER A 160 -1.38 -6.20 -8.70
N TRP A 161 -0.30 -5.97 -7.95
CA TRP A 161 0.66 -4.92 -8.23
C TRP A 161 2.10 -5.38 -8.01
N GLU A 162 2.99 -5.01 -8.91
CA GLU A 162 4.40 -5.39 -8.82
C GLU A 162 5.24 -4.36 -8.07
N TRP A 163 5.18 -3.10 -8.49
CA TRP A 163 6.05 -2.03 -8.00
C TRP A 163 5.25 -0.79 -7.63
N SER A 164 5.70 -0.06 -6.62
CA SER A 164 4.97 1.09 -6.08
C SER A 164 4.61 2.14 -7.14
N MET A 165 5.57 2.49 -8.02
CA MET A 165 5.32 3.51 -9.07
C MET A 165 4.34 2.99 -10.12
N LYS A 166 4.53 1.77 -10.62
CA LYS A 166 3.61 1.13 -11.56
C LYS A 166 2.20 1.01 -10.96
N ALA A 167 2.13 0.63 -9.68
CA ALA A 167 0.88 0.58 -8.95
C ALA A 167 0.20 1.95 -8.90
N GLY A 168 0.95 3.00 -8.57
CA GLY A 168 0.42 4.37 -8.52
C GLY A 168 -0.17 4.82 -9.85
N VAL A 169 0.54 4.59 -10.95
CA VAL A 169 0.09 4.95 -12.31
C VAL A 169 -1.14 4.15 -12.74
N LEU A 170 -1.18 2.85 -12.42
CA LEU A 170 -2.34 2.01 -12.76
C LEU A 170 -3.57 2.30 -11.90
N PHE A 171 -3.36 2.86 -10.70
CA PHE A 171 -4.43 3.23 -9.80
C PHE A 171 -5.03 4.60 -10.15
N ALA A 172 -4.20 5.52 -10.68
CA ALA A 172 -4.60 6.86 -11.08
C ALA A 172 -5.53 6.85 -12.30
#